data_f093a90e074fc50f1fb8e6e1a7adf69f
#
_entry.id   f093a90e074fc50f1fb8e6e1a7adf69f
#
_cell.length_a   1.000
_cell.length_b   1.000
_cell.length_c   1.000
_cell.angle_alpha   90.00
_cell.angle_beta   90.00
_cell.angle_gamma   90.00
#
_symmetry.space_group_name_H-M   'P 1'
#
loop_
_entity.id
_entity.type
_entity.pdbx_description
1 polymer ?
#
loop_
_entity_poly.entity_id
_entity_poly.type
_entity_poly.pdbx_seq_one_letter_code
_entity_poly.pdbx_strand_id
1 'polypeptide(L)'
;MAEKYNLVTIVVSPLIALMNDQVDQLRREHGISIAACINSSMSIEERRDVISQIHTGQKSLLYLAPELLLTTHLQSFLGGRQVGMVVIDEAHTVTSWGRDFRSDYWFLGDFLKRTSRDGLSFPVLCLTATAVYSGDNDVVNDTIRELGLGKTIIHLGNVKRSNISFDIQRHDPAQIVGRLDDAKLNLTLKRMKAYIASGEKVLAYFPYRSQVDQIYSLISSADHIKLRRYHGQIPSPERKMTERDYKEGTAMGLFCTKAFGMGVDVGDIKHVVHFAPTGTLSDYVQEIGRAARNTEIQGIAHIDYFPSDLRYVRSLNGISEMRQYQLREMLKKIC
;
A
#
# COMPACT_ATOMS: atom_id res chain seq x y z
N MET A 1 4.92 22.75 17.49
CA MET A 1 4.07 23.74 16.77
C MET A 1 2.58 23.52 17.01
N ALA A 2 2.06 22.31 16.87
CA ALA A 2 0.63 22.03 17.06
C ALA A 2 0.10 22.50 18.43
N GLU A 3 0.77 22.19 19.52
CA GLU A 3 0.37 22.61 20.87
C GLU A 3 0.43 24.12 21.07
N LYS A 4 1.51 24.77 20.60
CA LYS A 4 1.73 26.20 20.78
C LYS A 4 0.71 27.09 20.04
N TYR A 5 0.23 26.62 18.89
CA TYR A 5 -0.65 27.41 18.01
C TYR A 5 -2.05 26.81 17.86
N ASN A 6 -2.38 25.78 18.63
CA ASN A 6 -3.67 25.09 18.57
C ASN A 6 -4.04 24.57 17.16
N LEU A 7 -3.04 24.06 16.43
CA LEU A 7 -3.19 23.58 15.07
C LEU A 7 -3.42 22.07 15.02
N VAL A 8 -4.08 21.62 13.96
CA VAL A 8 -4.27 20.19 13.64
C VAL A 8 -3.55 19.88 12.33
N THR A 9 -2.75 18.83 12.32
CA THR A 9 -2.19 18.24 11.09
C THR A 9 -3.13 17.15 10.61
N ILE A 10 -3.53 17.21 9.36
CA ILE A 10 -4.37 16.20 8.72
C ILE A 10 -3.49 15.34 7.83
N VAL A 11 -3.57 14.03 8.00
CA VAL A 11 -2.90 13.04 7.15
C VAL A 11 -3.95 12.29 6.36
N VAL A 12 -3.92 12.45 5.04
CA VAL A 12 -4.78 11.70 4.11
C VAL A 12 -4.03 10.44 3.72
N SER A 13 -4.59 9.28 4.04
CA SER A 13 -3.98 7.98 3.73
C SER A 13 -4.98 7.05 3.05
N PRO A 14 -4.54 6.21 2.09
CA PRO A 14 -5.45 5.44 1.24
C PRO A 14 -6.13 4.26 1.93
N LEU A 15 -5.60 3.80 3.05
CA LEU A 15 -6.04 2.54 3.66
C LEU A 15 -6.27 2.66 5.16
N ILE A 16 -7.42 2.15 5.60
CA ILE A 16 -7.79 2.09 7.02
C ILE A 16 -6.77 1.30 7.84
N ALA A 17 -6.29 0.16 7.31
CA ALA A 17 -5.30 -0.67 7.99
C ALA A 17 -3.99 0.10 8.21
N LEU A 18 -3.51 0.83 7.18
CA LEU A 18 -2.31 1.64 7.25
C LEU A 18 -2.45 2.77 8.28
N MET A 19 -3.58 3.48 8.28
CA MET A 19 -3.84 4.54 9.27
C MET A 19 -3.80 4.02 10.71
N ASN A 20 -4.45 2.89 10.96
CA ASN A 20 -4.47 2.27 12.29
C ASN A 20 -3.06 1.83 12.73
N ASP A 21 -2.31 1.18 11.83
CA ASP A 21 -0.95 0.72 12.12
C ASP A 21 -0.01 1.91 12.40
N GLN A 22 -0.07 2.98 11.61
CA GLN A 22 0.73 4.20 11.82
C GLN A 22 0.38 4.88 13.16
N VAL A 23 -0.89 5.00 13.52
CA VAL A 23 -1.31 5.57 14.82
C VAL A 23 -0.84 4.68 15.99
N ASP A 24 -0.97 3.37 15.84
CA ASP A 24 -0.51 2.42 16.87
C ASP A 24 1.01 2.42 17.02
N GLN A 25 1.75 2.49 15.92
CA GLN A 25 3.21 2.57 15.92
C GLN A 25 3.70 3.86 16.58
N LEU A 26 3.13 5.01 16.22
CA LEU A 26 3.42 6.29 16.86
C LEU A 26 3.25 6.21 18.39
N ARG A 27 2.18 5.56 18.85
CA ARG A 27 1.91 5.39 20.28
C ARG A 27 2.89 4.43 20.95
N ARG A 28 3.11 3.23 20.38
CA ARG A 28 3.87 2.14 21.02
C ARG A 28 5.37 2.34 20.94
N GLU A 29 5.88 2.77 19.79
CA GLU A 29 7.32 2.84 19.54
C GLU A 29 7.91 4.22 19.85
N HIS A 30 7.10 5.29 19.66
CA HIS A 30 7.57 6.67 19.81
C HIS A 30 6.94 7.42 20.99
N GLY A 31 6.00 6.80 21.73
CA GLY A 31 5.31 7.45 22.84
C GLY A 31 4.40 8.64 22.42
N ILE A 32 4.10 8.77 21.13
CA ILE A 32 3.31 9.87 20.57
C ILE A 32 1.83 9.55 20.70
N SER A 33 1.15 10.16 21.65
CA SER A 33 -0.27 9.93 21.94
C SER A 33 -1.23 10.91 21.25
N ILE A 34 -0.72 11.96 20.59
CA ILE A 34 -1.52 13.01 19.94
C ILE A 34 -2.13 12.57 18.60
N ALA A 35 -1.78 11.40 18.12
CA ALA A 35 -2.33 10.84 16.87
C ALA A 35 -3.67 10.15 17.10
N ALA A 36 -4.58 10.29 16.14
CA ALA A 36 -5.82 9.55 16.04
C ALA A 36 -6.21 9.33 14.58
N CYS A 37 -7.08 8.36 14.30
CA CYS A 37 -7.67 8.18 12.98
C CYS A 37 -9.19 8.22 13.04
N ILE A 38 -9.84 8.67 11.97
CA ILE A 38 -11.26 8.55 11.73
C ILE A 38 -11.46 7.84 10.39
N ASN A 39 -12.21 6.74 10.41
CA ASN A 39 -12.46 5.93 9.22
C ASN A 39 -13.86 5.31 9.24
N SER A 40 -14.25 4.65 8.14
CA SER A 40 -15.58 4.09 7.96
C SER A 40 -15.86 2.84 8.80
N SER A 41 -14.85 2.20 9.38
CA SER A 41 -15.03 1.01 10.22
C SER A 41 -15.34 1.34 11.69
N MET A 42 -15.24 2.61 12.08
CA MET A 42 -15.51 3.07 13.45
C MET A 42 -17.00 3.22 13.69
N SER A 43 -17.43 2.87 14.91
CA SER A 43 -18.76 3.19 15.40
C SER A 43 -18.97 4.70 15.52
N ILE A 44 -20.23 5.13 15.62
CA ILE A 44 -20.58 6.55 15.80
C ILE A 44 -20.00 7.08 17.13
N GLU A 45 -19.99 6.24 18.16
CA GLU A 45 -19.49 6.61 19.50
C GLU A 45 -17.98 6.79 19.49
N GLU A 46 -17.23 5.85 18.93
CA GLU A 46 -15.77 5.96 18.77
C GLU A 46 -15.38 7.20 17.97
N ARG A 47 -16.12 7.50 16.89
CA ARG A 47 -15.86 8.69 16.08
C ARG A 47 -16.11 9.98 16.87
N ARG A 48 -17.20 10.04 17.65
CA ARG A 48 -17.51 11.20 18.51
C ARG A 48 -16.44 11.41 19.58
N ASP A 49 -15.95 10.34 20.18
CA ASP A 49 -14.89 10.42 21.18
C ASP A 49 -13.61 11.01 20.58
N VAL A 50 -13.16 10.51 19.44
CA VAL A 50 -11.98 11.05 18.72
C VAL A 50 -12.19 12.53 18.38
N ILE A 51 -13.35 12.92 17.87
CA ILE A 51 -13.67 14.33 17.56
C ILE A 51 -13.59 15.20 18.82
N SER A 52 -14.15 14.73 19.95
CA SER A 52 -14.07 15.42 21.23
C SER A 52 -12.61 15.62 21.68
N GLN A 53 -11.78 14.60 21.54
CA GLN A 53 -10.33 14.68 21.84
C GLN A 53 -9.58 15.66 20.93
N ILE A 54 -10.02 15.83 19.68
CA ILE A 54 -9.47 16.86 18.78
C ILE A 54 -9.91 18.25 19.26
N HIS A 55 -11.20 18.44 19.55
CA HIS A 55 -11.73 19.73 20.01
C HIS A 55 -11.06 20.21 21.30
N THR A 56 -10.76 19.30 22.22
CA THR A 56 -10.09 19.59 23.50
C THR A 56 -8.57 19.72 23.39
N GLY A 57 -7.98 19.50 22.21
CA GLY A 57 -6.54 19.60 22.00
C GLY A 57 -5.73 18.36 22.40
N GLN A 58 -6.36 17.31 22.89
CA GLN A 58 -5.68 16.04 23.24
C GLN A 58 -5.12 15.33 22.00
N LYS A 59 -5.77 15.52 20.84
CA LYS A 59 -5.31 15.03 19.55
C LYS A 59 -5.03 16.19 18.60
N SER A 60 -3.91 16.12 17.89
CA SER A 60 -3.45 17.17 16.98
C SER A 60 -2.91 16.60 15.66
N LEU A 61 -2.84 15.29 15.53
CA LEU A 61 -2.47 14.57 14.30
C LEU A 61 -3.62 13.64 13.93
N LEU A 62 -4.38 14.02 12.89
CA LEU A 62 -5.59 13.32 12.49
C LEU A 62 -5.40 12.62 11.15
N TYR A 63 -5.46 11.29 11.16
CA TYR A 63 -5.50 10.47 9.95
C TYR A 63 -6.94 10.35 9.45
N LEU A 64 -7.15 10.66 8.17
CA LEU A 64 -8.45 10.61 7.50
C LEU A 64 -8.35 9.85 6.18
N ALA A 65 -9.38 9.08 5.88
CA ALA A 65 -9.56 8.55 4.54
C ALA A 65 -10.06 9.66 3.59
N PRO A 66 -9.65 9.67 2.31
CA PRO A 66 -9.97 10.74 1.37
C PRO A 66 -11.47 10.97 1.20
N GLU A 67 -12.30 9.92 1.21
CA GLU A 67 -13.75 10.01 1.11
C GLU A 67 -14.40 10.85 2.23
N LEU A 68 -13.80 10.89 3.42
CA LEU A 68 -14.31 11.70 4.52
C LEU A 68 -14.10 13.19 4.29
N LEU A 69 -12.98 13.57 3.67
CA LEU A 69 -12.70 14.97 3.30
C LEU A 69 -13.64 15.49 2.21
N LEU A 70 -14.14 14.59 1.35
CA LEU A 70 -15.05 14.95 0.26
C LEU A 70 -16.50 15.09 0.72
N THR A 71 -16.91 14.31 1.72
CA THR A 71 -18.30 14.20 2.17
C THR A 71 -18.59 15.01 3.43
N THR A 72 -17.57 15.44 4.16
CA THR A 72 -17.73 16.11 5.46
C THR A 72 -16.99 17.44 5.49
N HIS A 73 -17.62 18.48 6.01
CA HIS A 73 -16.94 19.75 6.22
C HIS A 73 -15.79 19.60 7.22
N LEU A 74 -14.61 20.07 6.84
CA LEU A 74 -13.41 19.95 7.66
C LEU A 74 -13.57 20.52 9.07
N GLN A 75 -14.28 21.61 9.20
CA GLN A 75 -14.57 22.27 10.48
C GLN A 75 -15.31 21.39 11.48
N SER A 76 -16.12 20.44 11.02
CA SER A 76 -16.82 19.51 11.92
C SER A 76 -15.86 18.58 12.68
N PHE A 77 -14.67 18.32 12.15
CA PHE A 77 -13.63 17.58 12.86
C PHE A 77 -12.79 18.45 13.79
N LEU A 78 -12.68 19.75 13.50
CA LEU A 78 -11.68 20.63 14.12
C LEU A 78 -12.19 21.39 15.34
N GLY A 79 -13.51 21.59 15.50
CA GLY A 79 -14.07 22.29 16.66
C GLY A 79 -13.55 23.71 16.86
N GLY A 80 -13.35 24.46 15.77
CA GLY A 80 -12.80 25.82 15.81
C GLY A 80 -11.26 25.88 15.79
N ARG A 81 -10.55 24.75 15.82
CA ARG A 81 -9.10 24.71 15.62
C ARG A 81 -8.76 24.92 14.14
N GLN A 82 -7.54 25.34 13.85
CA GLN A 82 -7.07 25.59 12.50
C GLN A 82 -6.23 24.42 11.96
N VAL A 83 -6.25 24.25 10.65
CA VAL A 83 -5.35 23.32 9.96
C VAL A 83 -3.95 23.90 9.93
N GLY A 84 -2.99 23.19 10.48
CA GLY A 84 -1.58 23.56 10.42
C GLY A 84 -0.86 23.02 9.19
N MET A 85 -1.30 21.86 8.69
CA MET A 85 -0.71 21.19 7.53
C MET A 85 -1.65 20.10 7.04
N VAL A 86 -1.67 19.86 5.74
CA VAL A 86 -2.24 18.65 5.14
C VAL A 86 -1.10 17.80 4.59
N VAL A 87 -1.06 16.54 5.00
CA VAL A 87 -0.13 15.53 4.47
C VAL A 87 -0.91 14.57 3.59
N ILE A 88 -0.47 14.36 2.36
CA ILE A 88 -1.02 13.36 1.45
C ILE A 88 -0.01 12.22 1.38
N ASP A 89 -0.33 11.14 2.08
CA ASP A 89 0.47 9.92 2.09
C ASP A 89 0.18 9.09 0.84
N GLU A 90 1.17 8.34 0.37
CA GLU A 90 1.12 7.59 -0.90
C GLU A 90 0.62 8.47 -2.06
N ALA A 91 1.16 9.68 -2.18
CA ALA A 91 0.68 10.73 -3.09
C ALA A 91 0.66 10.29 -4.57
N HIS A 92 1.45 9.26 -4.95
CA HIS A 92 1.40 8.66 -6.28
C HIS A 92 0.01 8.10 -6.63
N THR A 93 -0.83 7.80 -5.63
CA THR A 93 -2.19 7.31 -5.82
C THR A 93 -3.13 8.35 -6.42
N VAL A 94 -2.79 9.64 -6.34
CA VAL A 94 -3.54 10.72 -6.98
C VAL A 94 -3.59 10.51 -8.50
N THR A 95 -2.50 10.04 -9.10
CA THR A 95 -2.38 9.88 -10.55
C THR A 95 -2.63 8.46 -11.02
N SER A 96 -2.13 7.46 -10.31
CA SER A 96 -2.20 6.06 -10.73
C SER A 96 -3.33 5.30 -10.04
N TRP A 97 -3.38 5.35 -8.73
CA TRP A 97 -4.35 4.60 -7.95
C TRP A 97 -5.73 5.26 -7.92
N GLY A 98 -5.76 6.58 -7.90
CA GLY A 98 -6.98 7.34 -7.99
C GLY A 98 -7.83 6.96 -9.20
N ARG A 99 -7.18 6.73 -10.35
CA ARG A 99 -7.86 6.33 -11.59
C ARG A 99 -8.38 4.90 -11.57
N ASP A 100 -7.61 3.99 -10.99
CA ASP A 100 -7.89 2.55 -11.09
C ASP A 100 -8.65 1.98 -9.90
N PHE A 101 -8.47 2.54 -8.70
CA PHE A 101 -8.95 1.94 -7.47
C PHE A 101 -9.61 2.91 -6.47
N ARG A 102 -9.16 4.16 -6.38
CA ARG A 102 -9.62 5.15 -5.40
C ARG A 102 -9.96 6.47 -6.09
N SER A 103 -11.16 6.54 -6.67
CA SER A 103 -11.68 7.76 -7.30
C SER A 103 -11.63 8.99 -6.37
N ASP A 104 -11.69 8.76 -5.05
CA ASP A 104 -11.67 9.83 -4.06
C ASP A 104 -10.37 10.63 -4.06
N TYR A 105 -9.23 10.02 -4.42
CA TYR A 105 -7.96 10.75 -4.55
C TYR A 105 -7.97 11.77 -5.70
N TRP A 106 -8.73 11.56 -6.74
CA TRP A 106 -8.87 12.53 -7.83
C TRP A 106 -9.47 13.84 -7.38
N PHE A 107 -10.37 13.77 -6.42
CA PHE A 107 -11.08 14.95 -5.93
C PHE A 107 -10.32 15.70 -4.84
N LEU A 108 -9.14 15.22 -4.39
CA LEU A 108 -8.33 15.95 -3.41
C LEU A 108 -7.88 17.31 -3.92
N GLY A 109 -7.58 17.43 -5.22
CA GLY A 109 -7.29 18.74 -5.84
C GLY A 109 -8.45 19.72 -5.73
N ASP A 110 -9.68 19.25 -5.93
CA ASP A 110 -10.87 20.07 -5.79
C ASP A 110 -11.16 20.41 -4.31
N PHE A 111 -10.87 19.49 -3.40
CA PHE A 111 -10.92 19.76 -1.96
C PHE A 111 -9.94 20.89 -1.58
N LEU A 112 -8.68 20.80 -2.01
CA LEU A 112 -7.68 21.83 -1.73
C LEU A 112 -8.08 23.21 -2.33
N LYS A 113 -8.62 23.23 -3.55
CA LYS A 113 -9.12 24.46 -4.19
C LYS A 113 -10.31 25.06 -3.43
N ARG A 114 -11.25 24.23 -2.97
CA ARG A 114 -12.41 24.70 -2.17
C ARG A 114 -11.96 25.31 -0.87
N THR A 115 -11.11 24.62 -0.10
CA THR A 115 -10.59 25.11 1.18
C THR A 115 -9.81 26.41 1.00
N SER A 116 -9.07 26.59 -0.09
CA SER A 116 -8.38 27.84 -0.40
C SER A 116 -9.37 28.98 -0.71
N ARG A 117 -10.47 28.72 -1.42
CA ARG A 117 -11.55 29.71 -1.66
C ARG A 117 -12.27 30.13 -0.38
N ASP A 118 -12.39 29.20 0.56
CA ASP A 118 -12.97 29.48 1.90
C ASP A 118 -12.00 30.24 2.81
N GLY A 119 -10.87 30.73 2.29
CA GLY A 119 -9.87 31.52 3.00
C GLY A 119 -8.93 30.69 3.89
N LEU A 120 -8.96 29.36 3.80
CA LEU A 120 -8.05 28.49 4.52
C LEU A 120 -6.75 28.33 3.74
N SER A 121 -5.62 28.71 4.36
CA SER A 121 -4.28 28.56 3.80
C SER A 121 -3.43 27.71 4.73
N PHE A 122 -2.90 26.62 4.21
CA PHE A 122 -2.02 25.71 4.93
C PHE A 122 -1.02 25.06 3.97
N PRO A 123 0.16 24.68 4.44
CA PRO A 123 1.12 23.93 3.63
C PRO A 123 0.58 22.51 3.34
N VAL A 124 0.88 22.03 2.15
CA VAL A 124 0.59 20.65 1.72
C VAL A 124 1.90 19.90 1.56
N LEU A 125 2.04 18.75 2.22
CA LEU A 125 3.18 17.85 2.11
C LEU A 125 2.72 16.56 1.43
N CYS A 126 3.30 16.24 0.28
CA CYS A 126 3.06 14.98 -0.42
C CYS A 126 4.21 14.02 -0.16
N LEU A 127 3.90 12.80 0.27
CA LEU A 127 4.88 11.75 0.54
C LEU A 127 4.61 10.54 -0.36
N THR A 128 5.66 10.00 -0.95
CA THR A 128 5.59 8.74 -1.72
C THR A 128 6.97 8.10 -1.83
N ALA A 129 7.00 6.77 -1.80
CA ALA A 129 8.22 6.00 -1.99
C ALA A 129 8.44 5.55 -3.44
N THR A 130 7.43 5.66 -4.31
CA THR A 130 7.40 5.02 -5.64
C THR A 130 7.06 5.97 -6.77
N ALA A 131 7.30 7.27 -6.63
CA ALA A 131 7.08 8.24 -7.69
C ALA A 131 8.24 8.28 -8.68
N VAL A 132 7.92 8.23 -9.97
CA VAL A 132 8.85 8.54 -11.04
C VAL A 132 8.90 10.05 -11.22
N TYR A 133 10.09 10.62 -11.32
CA TYR A 133 10.32 12.03 -11.60
C TYR A 133 11.03 12.17 -12.96
N SER A 134 10.42 12.94 -13.84
CA SER A 134 10.79 13.13 -15.26
C SER A 134 10.52 11.93 -16.19
N GLY A 135 10.44 12.20 -17.49
CA GLY A 135 10.11 11.22 -18.54
C GLY A 135 8.61 11.12 -18.85
N ASP A 136 8.24 10.13 -19.65
CA ASP A 136 6.87 9.98 -20.19
C ASP A 136 5.80 9.67 -19.11
N ASN A 137 6.22 9.17 -17.94
CA ASN A 137 5.36 8.84 -16.82
C ASN A 137 5.80 9.61 -15.56
N ASP A 138 5.80 10.93 -15.63
CA ASP A 138 6.22 11.81 -14.54
C ASP A 138 5.11 11.92 -13.46
N VAL A 139 5.10 10.98 -12.55
CA VAL A 139 4.13 10.92 -11.45
C VAL A 139 4.21 12.15 -10.55
N VAL A 140 5.41 12.73 -10.36
CA VAL A 140 5.59 13.89 -9.47
C VAL A 140 4.93 15.12 -10.06
N ASN A 141 5.23 15.47 -11.31
CA ASN A 141 4.63 16.62 -11.98
C ASN A 141 3.12 16.43 -12.23
N ASP A 142 2.69 15.22 -12.52
CA ASP A 142 1.27 14.90 -12.64
C ASP A 142 0.54 15.10 -11.31
N THR A 143 1.12 14.65 -10.18
CA THR A 143 0.55 14.86 -8.85
C THR A 143 0.46 16.36 -8.50
N ILE A 144 1.49 17.14 -8.79
CA ILE A 144 1.49 18.60 -8.60
C ILE A 144 0.34 19.24 -9.36
N ARG A 145 0.15 18.84 -10.62
CA ARG A 145 -0.90 19.38 -11.50
C ARG A 145 -2.31 18.98 -11.04
N GLU A 146 -2.52 17.71 -10.72
CA GLU A 146 -3.83 17.21 -10.29
C GLU A 146 -4.27 17.82 -8.95
N LEU A 147 -3.35 17.99 -8.02
CA LEU A 147 -3.62 18.63 -6.73
C LEU A 147 -3.69 20.16 -6.83
N GLY A 148 -3.30 20.75 -7.97
CA GLY A 148 -3.29 22.21 -8.16
C GLY A 148 -2.28 22.92 -7.26
N LEU A 149 -1.17 22.25 -6.95
CA LEU A 149 -0.12 22.83 -6.11
C LEU A 149 0.65 23.90 -6.89
N GLY A 150 0.89 25.04 -6.26
CA GLY A 150 1.61 26.18 -6.87
C GLY A 150 3.14 25.97 -6.83
N LYS A 151 3.86 26.90 -6.22
CA LYS A 151 5.32 26.76 -6.05
C LYS A 151 5.61 25.58 -5.12
N THR A 152 6.12 24.49 -5.68
CA THR A 152 6.41 23.25 -4.99
C THR A 152 7.92 23.07 -4.82
N ILE A 153 8.36 22.68 -3.64
CA ILE A 153 9.72 22.24 -3.38
C ILE A 153 9.72 20.70 -3.47
N ILE A 154 10.56 20.17 -4.34
CA ILE A 154 10.68 18.72 -4.56
C ILE A 154 11.94 18.24 -3.87
N HIS A 155 11.77 17.30 -2.93
CA HIS A 155 12.86 16.60 -2.28
C HIS A 155 12.94 15.17 -2.81
N LEU A 156 14.03 14.85 -3.52
CA LEU A 156 14.29 13.51 -4.03
C LEU A 156 15.26 12.80 -3.08
N GLY A 157 14.78 11.75 -2.44
CA GLY A 157 15.59 10.87 -1.61
C GLY A 157 16.31 9.81 -2.45
N ASN A 158 17.37 9.23 -1.90
CA ASN A 158 17.99 8.04 -2.48
C ASN A 158 17.17 6.80 -2.08
N VAL A 159 16.48 6.21 -3.05
CA VAL A 159 15.65 5.01 -2.86
C VAL A 159 16.42 3.70 -3.02
N LYS A 160 17.73 3.76 -3.27
CA LYS A 160 18.58 2.57 -3.44
C LYS A 160 18.65 1.77 -2.14
N ARG A 161 18.14 0.55 -2.19
CA ARG A 161 18.20 -0.41 -1.09
C ARG A 161 19.43 -1.31 -1.27
N SER A 162 20.59 -0.88 -0.75
CA SER A 162 21.85 -1.63 -0.86
C SER A 162 21.84 -2.97 -0.12
N ASN A 163 20.89 -3.15 0.78
CA ASN A 163 20.67 -4.39 1.53
C ASN A 163 19.69 -5.35 0.86
N ILE A 164 19.29 -5.11 -0.38
CA ILE A 164 18.48 -6.05 -1.18
C ILE A 164 19.26 -6.50 -2.41
N SER A 165 19.46 -7.79 -2.54
CA SER A 165 20.04 -8.44 -3.73
C SER A 165 18.96 -9.07 -4.59
N PHE A 166 19.28 -9.33 -5.87
CA PHE A 166 18.33 -9.90 -6.83
C PHE A 166 18.80 -11.29 -7.25
N ASP A 167 17.89 -12.26 -7.21
CA ASP A 167 18.08 -13.60 -7.76
C ASP A 167 17.04 -13.83 -8.88
N ILE A 168 17.45 -13.56 -10.12
CA ILE A 168 16.60 -13.64 -11.31
C ILE A 168 17.00 -14.85 -12.13
N GLN A 169 16.13 -15.86 -12.18
CA GLN A 169 16.35 -17.10 -12.90
C GLN A 169 15.42 -17.21 -14.11
N ARG A 170 16.02 -17.28 -15.29
CA ARG A 170 15.28 -17.57 -16.52
C ARG A 170 15.24 -19.08 -16.76
N HIS A 171 14.05 -19.61 -16.94
CA HIS A 171 13.82 -21.02 -17.21
C HIS A 171 13.41 -21.25 -18.67
N ASP A 172 13.84 -22.38 -19.26
CA ASP A 172 13.43 -22.81 -20.58
C ASP A 172 12.15 -23.66 -20.45
N PRO A 173 11.03 -23.27 -21.09
CA PRO A 173 9.81 -24.05 -21.09
C PRO A 173 10.00 -25.49 -21.67
N ALA A 174 10.96 -25.68 -22.57
CA ALA A 174 11.24 -27.00 -23.16
C ALA A 174 11.75 -28.03 -22.14
N GLN A 175 12.25 -27.59 -20.98
CA GLN A 175 12.72 -28.48 -19.91
C GLN A 175 11.60 -28.88 -18.93
N ILE A 176 10.40 -28.39 -19.13
CA ILE A 176 9.25 -28.61 -18.22
C ILE A 176 8.45 -29.83 -18.73
N VAL A 177 8.27 -30.79 -17.85
CA VAL A 177 7.35 -31.92 -18.06
C VAL A 177 6.00 -31.58 -17.46
N GLY A 178 4.94 -31.59 -18.27
CA GLY A 178 3.58 -31.25 -17.83
C GLY A 178 3.19 -29.78 -18.05
N ARG A 179 2.24 -29.32 -17.28
CA ARG A 179 1.73 -27.93 -17.39
C ARG A 179 2.70 -26.94 -16.76
N LEU A 180 3.02 -25.88 -17.48
CA LEU A 180 3.96 -24.86 -17.03
C LEU A 180 3.53 -24.21 -15.70
N ASP A 181 2.25 -23.92 -15.55
CA ASP A 181 1.74 -23.29 -14.32
C ASP A 181 1.90 -24.20 -13.09
N ASP A 182 1.70 -25.52 -13.24
CA ASP A 182 1.90 -26.50 -12.16
C ASP A 182 3.39 -26.60 -11.80
N ALA A 183 4.27 -26.60 -12.78
CA ALA A 183 5.71 -26.61 -12.55
C ALA A 183 6.17 -25.35 -11.80
N LYS A 184 5.63 -24.18 -12.16
CA LYS A 184 5.91 -22.92 -11.45
C LYS A 184 5.39 -22.92 -10.01
N LEU A 185 4.18 -23.44 -9.77
CA LEU A 185 3.65 -23.56 -8.42
C LEU A 185 4.55 -24.46 -7.55
N ASN A 186 4.98 -25.60 -8.09
CA ASN A 186 5.89 -26.51 -7.40
C ASN A 186 7.27 -25.89 -7.14
N LEU A 187 7.82 -25.15 -8.09
CA LEU A 187 9.09 -24.44 -7.93
C LEU A 187 8.98 -23.37 -6.82
N THR A 188 7.92 -22.57 -6.83
CA THR A 188 7.65 -21.57 -5.80
C THR A 188 7.49 -22.23 -4.41
N LEU A 189 6.71 -23.30 -4.34
CA LEU A 189 6.49 -24.02 -3.08
C LEU A 189 7.77 -24.63 -2.52
N LYS A 190 8.59 -25.24 -3.39
CA LYS A 190 9.89 -25.80 -3.01
C LYS A 190 10.81 -24.73 -2.45
N ARG A 191 10.88 -23.56 -3.10
CA ARG A 191 11.69 -22.43 -2.67
C ARG A 191 11.22 -21.90 -1.31
N MET A 192 9.91 -21.69 -1.13
CA MET A 192 9.34 -21.26 0.14
C MET A 192 9.63 -22.22 1.28
N LYS A 193 9.44 -23.54 1.06
CA LYS A 193 9.73 -24.55 2.09
C LYS A 193 11.20 -24.57 2.49
N ALA A 194 12.12 -24.38 1.54
CA ALA A 194 13.55 -24.34 1.83
C ALA A 194 13.91 -23.18 2.75
N TYR A 195 13.39 -21.96 2.50
CA TYR A 195 13.65 -20.81 3.35
C TYR A 195 13.03 -20.96 4.75
N ILE A 196 11.80 -21.46 4.82
CA ILE A 196 11.14 -21.73 6.11
C ILE A 196 11.91 -22.79 6.93
N ALA A 197 12.45 -23.79 6.28
CA ALA A 197 13.29 -24.80 6.94
C ALA A 197 14.59 -24.21 7.51
N SER A 198 15.12 -23.16 6.88
CA SER A 198 16.28 -22.39 7.36
C SER A 198 15.88 -21.32 8.43
N GLY A 199 14.63 -21.26 8.85
CA GLY A 199 14.14 -20.27 9.82
C GLY A 199 14.01 -18.86 9.27
N GLU A 200 13.89 -18.70 7.96
CA GLU A 200 13.84 -17.40 7.27
C GLU A 200 12.42 -17.06 6.81
N LYS A 201 11.96 -15.84 7.09
CA LYS A 201 10.66 -15.36 6.63
C LYS A 201 10.67 -15.12 5.13
N VAL A 202 9.64 -15.60 4.46
CA VAL A 202 9.46 -15.49 3.01
C VAL A 202 8.06 -15.03 2.64
N LEU A 203 7.98 -14.12 1.66
CA LEU A 203 6.75 -13.57 1.11
C LEU A 203 6.70 -13.90 -0.38
N ALA A 204 5.64 -14.54 -0.87
CA ALA A 204 5.48 -14.87 -2.28
C ALA A 204 4.28 -14.13 -2.89
N TYR A 205 4.56 -13.32 -3.91
CA TYR A 205 3.57 -12.56 -4.66
C TYR A 205 3.07 -13.28 -5.89
N PHE A 206 1.75 -13.26 -6.07
CA PHE A 206 1.05 -13.85 -7.20
C PHE A 206 0.21 -12.82 -7.94
N PRO A 207 0.15 -12.88 -9.28
CA PRO A 207 -0.71 -12.00 -10.09
C PRO A 207 -2.20 -12.12 -9.74
N TYR A 208 -2.67 -13.34 -9.47
CA TYR A 208 -4.08 -13.62 -9.26
C TYR A 208 -4.35 -14.40 -7.96
N ARG A 209 -5.47 -14.05 -7.30
CA ARG A 209 -5.95 -14.75 -6.11
C ARG A 209 -6.15 -16.25 -6.30
N SER A 210 -6.64 -16.67 -7.48
CA SER A 210 -6.84 -18.09 -7.81
C SER A 210 -5.54 -18.90 -7.72
N GLN A 211 -4.42 -18.29 -8.07
CA GLN A 211 -3.10 -18.94 -7.95
C GLN A 211 -2.66 -19.03 -6.48
N VAL A 212 -2.99 -18.02 -5.66
CA VAL A 212 -2.76 -18.08 -4.21
C VAL A 212 -3.57 -19.21 -3.58
N ASP A 213 -4.84 -19.36 -3.95
CA ASP A 213 -5.67 -20.46 -3.45
C ASP A 213 -5.19 -21.82 -3.96
N GLN A 214 -4.78 -21.89 -5.22
CA GLN A 214 -4.26 -23.12 -5.81
C GLN A 214 -2.98 -23.58 -5.11
N ILE A 215 -1.98 -22.73 -4.91
CA ILE A 215 -0.74 -23.13 -4.21
C ILE A 215 -1.03 -23.50 -2.76
N TYR A 216 -1.94 -22.80 -2.10
CA TYR A 216 -2.34 -23.08 -0.72
C TYR A 216 -3.03 -24.44 -0.59
N SER A 217 -3.78 -24.88 -1.60
CA SER A 217 -4.39 -26.21 -1.62
C SER A 217 -3.40 -27.37 -1.84
N LEU A 218 -2.19 -27.08 -2.33
CA LEU A 218 -1.14 -28.07 -2.55
C LEU A 218 -0.30 -28.36 -1.30
N ILE A 219 -0.43 -27.57 -0.24
CA ILE A 219 0.35 -27.78 0.99
C ILE A 219 -0.35 -28.77 1.94
N SER A 220 0.46 -29.47 2.71
CA SER A 220 -0.04 -30.43 3.72
C SER A 220 -0.67 -29.71 4.92
N SER A 221 -1.53 -30.38 5.67
CA SER A 221 -2.11 -29.83 6.90
C SER A 221 -1.05 -29.42 7.92
N ALA A 222 0.09 -30.11 7.99
CA ALA A 222 1.19 -29.74 8.87
C ALA A 222 1.87 -28.43 8.44
N ASP A 223 1.95 -28.17 7.15
CA ASP A 223 2.57 -26.94 6.61
C ASP A 223 1.68 -25.71 6.83
N HIS A 224 0.36 -25.88 7.01
CA HIS A 224 -0.57 -24.79 7.29
C HIS A 224 -0.26 -24.04 8.61
N ILE A 225 0.54 -24.60 9.50
CA ILE A 225 1.00 -23.92 10.71
C ILE A 225 1.97 -22.80 10.36
N LYS A 226 2.88 -23.03 9.41
CA LYS A 226 3.94 -22.09 9.04
C LYS A 226 3.66 -21.30 7.74
N LEU A 227 2.72 -21.77 6.92
CA LEU A 227 2.34 -21.16 5.65
C LEU A 227 0.91 -20.63 5.74
N ARG A 228 0.72 -19.38 5.27
CA ARG A 228 -0.59 -18.73 5.22
C ARG A 228 -0.83 -18.18 3.81
N ARG A 229 -2.07 -17.80 3.55
CA ARG A 229 -2.48 -17.10 2.33
C ARG A 229 -3.12 -15.76 2.64
N TYR A 230 -3.00 -14.81 1.71
CA TYR A 230 -3.57 -13.47 1.87
C TYR A 230 -4.00 -12.86 0.53
N HIS A 231 -5.25 -12.51 0.39
CA HIS A 231 -5.79 -11.74 -0.73
C HIS A 231 -7.10 -11.05 -0.34
N GLY A 232 -7.56 -10.09 -1.14
CA GLY A 232 -8.67 -9.20 -0.80
C GLY A 232 -10.03 -9.87 -0.57
N GLN A 233 -10.23 -11.13 -1.02
CA GLN A 233 -11.49 -11.86 -0.78
C GLN A 233 -11.49 -12.71 0.48
N ILE A 234 -10.36 -12.85 1.16
CA ILE A 234 -10.31 -13.51 2.47
C ILE A 234 -11.05 -12.63 3.49
N PRO A 235 -11.92 -13.22 4.34
CA PRO A 235 -12.65 -12.47 5.36
C PRO A 235 -11.72 -11.65 6.26
N SER A 236 -12.15 -10.46 6.67
CA SER A 236 -11.32 -9.54 7.47
C SER A 236 -10.79 -10.17 8.77
N PRO A 237 -11.54 -10.97 9.53
CA PRO A 237 -11.00 -11.63 10.73
C PRO A 237 -9.83 -12.58 10.42
N GLU A 238 -9.94 -13.38 9.35
CA GLU A 238 -8.89 -14.32 8.91
C GLU A 238 -7.66 -13.55 8.42
N ARG A 239 -7.84 -12.44 7.71
CA ARG A 239 -6.73 -11.58 7.28
C ARG A 239 -5.96 -11.02 8.47
N LYS A 240 -6.67 -10.47 9.47
CA LYS A 240 -6.06 -9.93 10.70
C LYS A 240 -5.29 -11.01 11.48
N MET A 241 -5.84 -12.23 11.55
CA MET A 241 -5.14 -13.34 12.16
C MET A 241 -3.86 -13.70 11.40
N THR A 242 -3.92 -13.77 10.07
CA THR A 242 -2.77 -14.03 9.21
C THR A 242 -1.68 -12.95 9.36
N GLU A 243 -2.06 -11.69 9.39
CA GLU A 243 -1.14 -10.57 9.61
C GLU A 243 -0.43 -10.69 10.95
N ARG A 244 -1.17 -10.98 12.02
CA ARG A 244 -0.62 -11.19 13.35
C ARG A 244 0.33 -12.39 13.38
N ASP A 245 -0.11 -13.56 12.89
CA ASP A 245 0.68 -14.79 12.90
C ASP A 245 2.00 -14.61 12.13
N TYR A 246 1.96 -13.86 11.02
CA TYR A 246 3.14 -13.59 10.22
C TYR A 246 4.06 -12.55 10.89
N LYS A 247 3.50 -11.52 11.53
CA LYS A 247 4.27 -10.52 12.29
C LYS A 247 4.96 -11.17 13.51
N GLU A 248 4.26 -12.01 14.25
CA GLU A 248 4.76 -12.71 15.45
C GLU A 248 5.70 -13.88 15.12
N GLY A 249 5.79 -14.32 13.85
CA GLY A 249 6.66 -15.41 13.42
C GLY A 249 6.07 -16.81 13.62
N THR A 250 4.82 -16.94 14.03
CA THR A 250 4.08 -18.22 14.03
C THR A 250 3.94 -18.74 12.60
N ALA A 251 3.60 -17.85 11.66
CA ALA A 251 3.72 -18.10 10.23
C ALA A 251 5.04 -17.53 9.71
N MET A 252 5.76 -18.33 8.94
CA MET A 252 7.07 -17.98 8.37
C MET A 252 6.99 -17.70 6.86
N GLY A 253 5.94 -18.18 6.20
CA GLY A 253 5.71 -18.00 4.78
C GLY A 253 4.31 -17.52 4.47
N LEU A 254 4.19 -16.62 3.50
CA LEU A 254 2.93 -16.07 3.07
C LEU A 254 2.80 -16.07 1.55
N PHE A 255 1.75 -16.70 1.03
CA PHE A 255 1.33 -16.58 -0.36
C PHE A 255 0.33 -15.44 -0.47
N CYS A 256 0.61 -14.43 -1.29
CA CYS A 256 -0.27 -13.28 -1.36
C CYS A 256 -0.40 -12.67 -2.76
N THR A 257 -1.41 -11.84 -2.91
CA THR A 257 -1.47 -10.85 -3.99
C THR A 257 -0.97 -9.50 -3.48
N LYS A 258 -0.91 -8.48 -4.34
CA LYS A 258 -0.59 -7.10 -3.94
C LYS A 258 -1.49 -6.55 -2.81
N ALA A 259 -2.57 -7.24 -2.46
CA ALA A 259 -3.41 -6.88 -1.31
C ALA A 259 -2.66 -6.98 0.03
N PHE A 260 -1.64 -7.83 0.13
CA PHE A 260 -0.68 -7.82 1.24
C PHE A 260 0.44 -6.84 0.91
N GLY A 261 0.20 -5.63 1.06
CA GLY A 261 1.18 -4.67 0.62
C GLY A 261 1.10 -3.38 1.40
N MET A 262 -0.07 -2.98 1.77
CA MET A 262 -0.29 -1.69 2.39
C MET A 262 -0.79 -1.90 3.82
N GLY A 263 -0.11 -1.25 4.77
CA GLY A 263 -0.52 -1.28 6.18
C GLY A 263 0.01 -2.44 7.01
N VAL A 264 0.88 -3.30 6.49
CA VAL A 264 1.52 -4.35 7.29
C VAL A 264 3.02 -4.11 7.34
N ASP A 265 3.53 -3.80 8.53
CA ASP A 265 4.96 -3.63 8.78
C ASP A 265 5.55 -4.88 9.43
N VAL A 266 6.40 -5.59 8.68
CA VAL A 266 7.16 -6.76 9.10
C VAL A 266 8.62 -6.53 8.70
N GLY A 267 9.45 -6.23 9.69
CA GLY A 267 10.84 -5.80 9.46
C GLY A 267 11.79 -6.91 9.04
N ASP A 268 11.47 -8.16 9.36
CA ASP A 268 12.35 -9.33 9.28
C ASP A 268 12.06 -10.26 8.09
N ILE A 269 11.34 -9.81 7.07
CA ILE A 269 11.15 -10.56 5.83
C ILE A 269 12.49 -10.59 5.09
N LYS A 270 13.07 -11.76 4.92
CA LYS A 270 14.34 -11.93 4.21
C LYS A 270 14.16 -12.17 2.72
N HIS A 271 13.16 -12.93 2.32
CA HIS A 271 12.94 -13.33 0.95
C HIS A 271 11.59 -12.81 0.42
N VAL A 272 11.63 -12.14 -0.72
CA VAL A 272 10.45 -11.81 -1.52
C VAL A 272 10.52 -12.57 -2.84
N VAL A 273 9.56 -13.44 -3.08
CA VAL A 273 9.47 -14.29 -4.26
C VAL A 273 8.34 -13.81 -5.15
N HIS A 274 8.61 -13.58 -6.42
CA HIS A 274 7.58 -13.28 -7.42
C HIS A 274 7.29 -14.51 -8.27
N PHE A 275 6.04 -14.95 -8.26
CA PHE A 275 5.57 -16.02 -9.15
C PHE A 275 5.68 -15.64 -10.63
N ALA A 276 5.47 -14.35 -10.93
CA ALA A 276 5.60 -13.78 -12.27
C ALA A 276 5.97 -12.29 -12.16
N PRO A 277 6.48 -11.66 -13.24
CA PRO A 277 6.71 -10.22 -13.25
C PRO A 277 5.43 -9.44 -12.94
N THR A 278 5.58 -8.32 -12.23
CA THR A 278 4.50 -7.40 -11.89
C THR A 278 4.02 -6.61 -13.12
N GLY A 279 2.85 -5.98 -13.03
CA GLY A 279 2.33 -5.14 -14.10
C GLY A 279 3.19 -3.92 -14.38
N THR A 280 3.75 -3.31 -13.34
CA THR A 280 4.61 -2.12 -13.44
C THR A 280 5.88 -2.27 -12.63
N LEU A 281 6.91 -1.49 -12.99
CA LEU A 281 8.15 -1.41 -12.20
C LEU A 281 7.91 -0.84 -10.80
N SER A 282 6.96 0.10 -10.69
CA SER A 282 6.58 0.70 -9.42
C SER A 282 6.01 -0.34 -8.45
N ASP A 283 5.11 -1.22 -8.92
CA ASP A 283 4.60 -2.35 -8.13
C ASP A 283 5.75 -3.27 -7.68
N TYR A 284 6.67 -3.59 -8.59
CA TYR A 284 7.81 -4.43 -8.27
C TYR A 284 8.69 -3.84 -7.17
N VAL A 285 9.05 -2.56 -7.28
CA VAL A 285 9.85 -1.85 -6.27
C VAL A 285 9.14 -1.80 -4.93
N GLN A 286 7.82 -1.58 -4.92
CA GLN A 286 7.01 -1.56 -3.71
C GLN A 286 6.94 -2.94 -3.03
N GLU A 287 6.81 -4.00 -3.82
CA GLU A 287 6.74 -5.37 -3.32
C GLU A 287 8.08 -5.87 -2.79
N ILE A 288 9.19 -5.68 -3.53
CA ILE A 288 10.53 -6.05 -3.04
C ILE A 288 10.99 -5.20 -1.87
N GLY A 289 10.51 -3.95 -1.77
CA GLY A 289 10.79 -3.04 -0.66
C GLY A 289 10.32 -3.55 0.70
N ARG A 290 9.57 -4.66 0.74
CA ARG A 290 9.20 -5.35 1.98
C ARG A 290 10.30 -6.24 2.51
N ALA A 291 11.23 -6.68 1.65
CA ALA A 291 12.40 -7.40 2.10
C ALA A 291 13.30 -6.50 2.96
N ALA A 292 13.80 -7.06 4.04
CA ALA A 292 14.85 -6.46 4.86
C ALA A 292 14.58 -4.98 5.23
N ARG A 293 13.39 -4.66 5.74
CA ARG A 293 13.08 -3.31 6.24
C ARG A 293 13.98 -2.93 7.40
N ASN A 294 14.30 -3.89 8.26
CA ASN A 294 15.45 -3.76 9.14
C ASN A 294 16.72 -3.75 8.30
N THR A 295 17.45 -2.64 8.31
CA THR A 295 18.65 -2.42 7.50
C THR A 295 19.84 -3.31 7.86
N GLU A 296 19.80 -3.97 9.02
CA GLU A 296 20.79 -4.95 9.46
C GLU A 296 20.65 -6.30 8.76
N ILE A 297 19.48 -6.54 8.12
CA ILE A 297 19.18 -7.78 7.41
C ILE A 297 19.50 -7.61 5.94
N GLN A 298 20.08 -8.63 5.33
CA GLN A 298 20.23 -8.73 3.89
C GLN A 298 19.00 -9.42 3.31
N GLY A 299 18.31 -8.74 2.42
CA GLY A 299 17.11 -9.24 1.73
C GLY A 299 17.43 -9.76 0.34
N ILE A 300 16.61 -10.67 -0.17
CA ILE A 300 16.74 -11.21 -1.52
C ILE A 300 15.38 -11.17 -2.22
N ALA A 301 15.36 -10.52 -3.39
CA ALA A 301 14.21 -10.52 -4.30
C ALA A 301 14.40 -11.59 -5.35
N HIS A 302 13.51 -12.59 -5.37
CA HIS A 302 13.57 -13.72 -6.27
C HIS A 302 12.50 -13.66 -7.34
N ILE A 303 12.89 -14.03 -8.56
CA ILE A 303 11.94 -14.29 -9.63
C ILE A 303 12.43 -15.46 -10.50
N ASP A 304 11.62 -16.51 -10.54
CA ASP A 304 11.77 -17.61 -11.51
C ASP A 304 10.85 -17.33 -12.69
N TYR A 305 11.41 -16.92 -13.82
CA TYR A 305 10.61 -16.41 -14.91
C TYR A 305 10.76 -17.26 -16.17
N PHE A 306 9.66 -17.41 -16.89
CA PHE A 306 9.56 -18.01 -18.21
C PHE A 306 9.17 -16.93 -19.23
N PRO A 307 9.63 -16.99 -20.50
CA PRO A 307 9.26 -15.99 -21.51
C PRO A 307 7.76 -15.78 -21.67
N SER A 308 6.96 -16.83 -21.44
CA SER A 308 5.50 -16.77 -21.48
C SER A 308 4.87 -15.94 -20.33
N ASP A 309 5.62 -15.64 -19.28
CA ASP A 309 5.10 -14.87 -18.11
C ASP A 309 4.83 -13.41 -18.45
N LEU A 310 5.35 -12.89 -19.56
CA LEU A 310 4.97 -11.60 -20.10
C LEU A 310 3.46 -11.47 -20.36
N ARG A 311 2.74 -12.60 -20.46
CA ARG A 311 1.26 -12.62 -20.53
C ARG A 311 0.63 -11.99 -19.29
N TYR A 312 1.23 -12.17 -18.10
CA TYR A 312 0.73 -11.58 -16.86
C TYR A 312 0.86 -10.05 -16.88
N VAL A 313 2.03 -9.56 -17.31
CA VAL A 313 2.25 -8.11 -17.47
C VAL A 313 1.22 -7.49 -18.42
N ARG A 314 1.03 -8.11 -19.61
CA ARG A 314 0.05 -7.65 -20.59
C ARG A 314 -1.39 -7.66 -20.05
N SER A 315 -1.77 -8.76 -19.36
CA SER A 315 -3.11 -8.90 -18.80
C SER A 315 -3.38 -7.87 -17.70
N LEU A 316 -2.43 -7.64 -16.80
CA LEU A 316 -2.58 -6.67 -15.72
C LEU A 316 -2.66 -5.23 -16.26
N ASN A 317 -1.82 -4.88 -17.23
CA ASN A 317 -1.87 -3.57 -17.90
C ASN A 317 -3.15 -3.41 -18.73
N GLY A 318 -3.56 -4.43 -19.49
CA GLY A 318 -4.78 -4.39 -20.31
C GLY A 318 -6.06 -4.23 -19.48
N ILE A 319 -6.14 -4.81 -18.28
CA ILE A 319 -7.25 -4.60 -17.36
C ILE A 319 -7.32 -3.13 -16.90
N SER A 320 -6.17 -2.53 -16.60
CA SER A 320 -6.08 -1.12 -16.21
C SER A 320 -6.51 -0.20 -17.37
N GLU A 321 -6.03 -0.45 -18.59
CA GLU A 321 -6.39 0.32 -19.79
C GLU A 321 -7.89 0.20 -20.15
N MET A 322 -8.48 -0.99 -20.03
CA MET A 322 -9.92 -1.17 -20.25
C MET A 322 -10.77 -0.35 -19.27
N ARG A 323 -10.40 -0.28 -18.01
CA ARG A 323 -11.12 0.54 -17.02
C ARG A 323 -11.02 2.03 -17.34
N GLN A 324 -9.89 2.52 -17.76
CA GLN A 324 -9.71 3.92 -18.19
C GLN A 324 -10.57 4.23 -19.42
N TYR A 325 -10.63 3.32 -20.38
CA TYR A 325 -11.47 3.49 -21.56
C TYR A 325 -12.95 3.53 -21.17
N GLN A 326 -13.41 2.62 -20.33
CA GLN A 326 -14.80 2.60 -19.85
C GLN A 326 -15.18 3.91 -19.14
N LEU A 327 -14.30 4.42 -18.29
CA LEU A 327 -14.53 5.70 -17.61
C LEU A 327 -14.62 6.87 -18.61
N ARG A 328 -13.73 6.92 -19.61
CA ARG A 328 -13.77 7.93 -20.68
C ARG A 328 -15.06 7.86 -21.48
N GLU A 329 -15.53 6.66 -21.82
CA GLU A 329 -16.81 6.47 -22.55
C GLU A 329 -18.01 6.86 -21.69
N MET A 330 -17.99 6.59 -20.40
CA MET A 330 -19.03 7.07 -19.47
C MET A 330 -19.04 8.61 -19.41
N LEU A 331 -17.88 9.24 -19.24
CA LEU A 331 -17.79 10.71 -19.20
C LEU A 331 -18.27 11.36 -20.50
N LYS A 332 -17.95 10.77 -21.66
CA LYS A 332 -18.45 11.26 -22.97
C LYS A 332 -19.97 11.15 -23.14
N LYS A 333 -20.63 10.27 -22.39
CA LYS A 333 -22.09 10.10 -22.42
C LYS A 333 -22.83 11.02 -21.44
N ILE A 334 -22.10 11.61 -20.50
CA ILE A 334 -22.65 12.50 -19.46
C ILE A 334 -22.42 13.99 -19.83
N CYS A 335 -21.43 14.28 -20.67
CA CYS A 335 -21.18 15.58 -21.28
C CYS A 335 -21.77 15.64 -22.69
#